data_f1eed98c88d27e60bab1c9c94718bd47
#
_entry.id   f1eed98c88d27e60bab1c9c94718bd47
#
_cell.length_a   1.000
_cell.length_b   1.000
_cell.length_c   1.000
_cell.angle_alpha   90.00
_cell.angle_beta   90.00
_cell.angle_gamma   90.00
#
_symmetry.space_group_name_H-M   'P 1'
#
loop_
_entity.id
_entity.type
_entity.pdbx_description
1 polymer ?
#
loop_
_entity_poly.entity_id
_entity_poly.type
_entity_poly.pdbx_seq_one_letter_code
_entity_poly.pdbx_strand_id
1 'polypeptide(L)'
;MARCNGTLVIEILEIFLMLLSFISTNIRIFASSPNKRARKEEPIFEIAYLEEALNFLASLDSKVKSKITYNIGKSMYYIDKELFKKLENTEIWEFRTLYNKQSYRLFAFWDTDENKLVVATHGIAKKTQKTPKKEIEKAETIRKEYFKNK
;
A
#
# COMPACT_ATOMS: atom_id res chain seq x y z
N MET A 1 -25.95 -22.31 -1.16
CA MET A 1 -26.44 -21.07 -0.51
C MET A 1 -25.24 -20.20 -0.15
N ALA A 2 -25.01 -19.14 -0.87
CA ALA A 2 -23.89 -18.22 -0.69
C ALA A 2 -24.23 -17.22 0.42
N ARG A 3 -23.50 -17.26 1.52
CA ARG A 3 -23.42 -16.18 2.49
C ARG A 3 -21.94 -15.87 2.71
N CYS A 4 -21.41 -14.89 2.04
CA CYS A 4 -20.11 -14.29 2.35
C CYS A 4 -19.85 -13.01 1.54
N ASN A 5 -20.77 -12.03 1.51
CA ASN A 5 -20.48 -10.76 0.84
C ASN A 5 -20.60 -9.51 1.76
N GLY A 6 -21.01 -9.68 3.01
CA GLY A 6 -21.21 -8.54 3.92
C GLY A 6 -19.93 -8.08 4.63
N THR A 7 -19.08 -9.01 5.03
CA THR A 7 -17.91 -8.74 5.88
C THR A 7 -16.78 -8.05 5.09
N LEU A 8 -16.57 -8.45 3.85
CA LEU A 8 -15.53 -7.87 2.97
C LEU A 8 -15.79 -6.39 2.63
N VAL A 9 -17.06 -6.06 2.41
CA VAL A 9 -17.48 -4.68 2.08
C VAL A 9 -17.32 -3.76 3.29
N ILE A 10 -17.56 -4.26 4.49
CA ILE A 10 -17.43 -3.50 5.75
C ILE A 10 -15.96 -3.21 6.04
N GLU A 11 -15.06 -4.19 5.85
CA GLU A 11 -13.62 -4.00 6.06
C GLU A 11 -13.01 -3.03 5.04
N ILE A 12 -13.43 -3.09 3.79
CA ILE A 12 -13.01 -2.13 2.75
C ILE A 12 -13.50 -0.72 3.11
N LEU A 13 -14.71 -0.60 3.62
CA LEU A 13 -15.29 0.68 4.05
C LEU A 13 -14.54 1.26 5.27
N GLU A 14 -14.13 0.41 6.22
CA GLU A 14 -13.35 0.85 7.39
C GLU A 14 -11.93 1.31 7.00
N ILE A 15 -11.28 0.59 6.08
CA ILE A 15 -9.97 0.99 5.55
C ILE A 15 -10.09 2.31 4.78
N PHE A 16 -11.16 2.47 3.99
CA PHE A 16 -11.45 3.69 3.24
C PHE A 16 -11.79 4.86 4.17
N LEU A 17 -12.57 4.62 5.23
CA LEU A 17 -12.91 5.63 6.25
C LEU A 17 -11.68 6.00 7.10
N MET A 18 -10.79 5.06 7.42
CA MET A 18 -9.51 5.36 8.08
C MET A 18 -8.60 6.22 7.19
N LEU A 19 -8.55 5.94 5.88
CA LEU A 19 -7.81 6.74 4.91
C LEU A 19 -8.40 8.15 4.78
N LEU A 20 -9.72 8.28 4.73
CA LEU A 20 -10.42 9.57 4.69
C LEU A 20 -10.24 10.36 5.99
N SER A 21 -10.32 9.71 7.15
CA SER A 21 -10.07 10.32 8.45
C SER A 21 -8.63 10.80 8.59
N PHE A 22 -7.67 10.02 8.08
CA PHE A 22 -6.26 10.37 8.07
C PHE A 22 -5.97 11.57 7.15
N ILE A 23 -6.57 11.61 5.98
CA ILE A 23 -6.50 12.75 5.05
C ILE A 23 -7.11 14.00 5.70
N SER A 24 -8.26 13.86 6.36
CA SER A 24 -8.94 14.97 7.06
C SER A 24 -8.16 15.50 8.26
N THR A 25 -7.48 14.64 9.03
CA THR A 25 -6.73 15.03 10.23
C THR A 25 -5.38 15.69 9.87
N ASN A 26 -4.71 15.23 8.83
CA ASN A 26 -3.43 15.83 8.39
C ASN A 26 -3.63 17.19 7.70
N ILE A 27 -4.78 17.46 7.10
CA ILE A 27 -5.12 18.79 6.56
C ILE A 27 -5.22 19.84 7.68
N ARG A 28 -5.60 19.45 8.92
CA ARG A 28 -5.71 20.39 10.04
C ARG A 28 -4.38 20.78 10.69
N ILE A 29 -3.36 19.94 10.63
CA ILE A 29 -2.05 20.21 11.27
C ILE A 29 -1.19 21.18 10.43
N PHE A 30 -1.44 21.29 9.12
CA PHE A 30 -0.70 22.19 8.22
C PHE A 30 -1.33 23.60 8.07
N ALA A 31 -2.45 23.89 8.73
CA ALA A 31 -3.22 25.11 8.54
C ALA A 31 -2.80 26.29 9.46
N SER A 32 -1.57 26.32 9.98
CA SER A 32 -1.07 27.47 10.76
C SER A 32 0.14 28.16 10.12
N SER A 33 0.01 28.57 8.86
CA SER A 33 0.84 29.63 8.30
C SER A 33 -0.01 30.45 7.32
N PRO A 34 -0.25 31.73 7.56
CA PRO A 34 -1.03 32.55 6.64
C PRO A 34 -0.17 32.93 5.44
N ASN A 35 -0.59 32.52 4.25
CA ASN A 35 -0.11 33.00 2.97
C ASN A 35 0.82 32.11 2.15
N LYS A 36 0.27 30.95 1.70
CA LYS A 36 0.54 30.41 0.36
C LYS A 36 -0.74 29.71 -0.06
N ARG A 37 -1.30 30.05 -1.24
CA ARG A 37 -2.40 29.32 -1.86
C ARG A 37 -2.05 27.85 -1.80
N ALA A 38 -2.72 27.09 -0.94
CA ALA A 38 -2.52 25.66 -0.81
C ALA A 38 -2.85 25.03 -2.16
N ARG A 39 -1.84 24.75 -2.97
CA ARG A 39 -1.99 23.78 -4.06
C ARG A 39 -2.42 22.50 -3.37
N LYS A 40 -3.61 22.02 -3.66
CA LYS A 40 -4.03 20.68 -3.28
C LYS A 40 -3.03 19.75 -3.95
N GLU A 41 -2.10 19.21 -3.17
CA GLU A 41 -1.13 18.26 -3.71
C GLU A 41 -1.91 17.04 -4.17
N GLU A 42 -1.83 16.76 -5.46
CA GLU A 42 -2.43 15.54 -6.01
C GLU A 42 -1.48 14.36 -5.76
N PRO A 43 -2.03 13.17 -5.44
CA PRO A 43 -1.19 11.99 -5.28
C PRO A 43 -0.48 11.65 -6.60
N ILE A 44 0.76 11.20 -6.50
CA ILE A 44 1.57 10.72 -7.63
C ILE A 44 0.96 9.45 -8.20
N PHE A 45 0.36 8.62 -7.33
CA PHE A 45 -0.34 7.40 -7.70
C PHE A 45 -1.49 7.10 -6.74
N GLU A 46 -2.41 6.28 -7.20
CA GLU A 46 -3.44 5.63 -6.41
C GLU A 46 -3.03 4.18 -6.13
N ILE A 47 -3.63 3.53 -5.13
CA ILE A 47 -3.32 2.15 -4.80
C ILE A 47 -4.56 1.28 -4.80
N ALA A 48 -4.50 0.14 -5.49
CA ALA A 48 -5.45 -0.95 -5.38
C ALA A 48 -4.83 -2.12 -4.62
N TYR A 49 -5.62 -2.83 -3.85
CA TYR A 49 -5.19 -3.98 -3.06
C TYR A 49 -5.85 -5.24 -3.59
N LEU A 50 -5.07 -6.25 -3.93
CA LEU A 50 -5.58 -7.58 -4.20
C LEU A 50 -5.91 -8.30 -2.88
N GLU A 51 -6.69 -9.35 -2.96
CA GLU A 51 -7.20 -10.08 -1.79
C GLU A 51 -6.10 -10.51 -0.80
N GLU A 52 -4.99 -11.06 -1.30
CA GLU A 52 -3.89 -11.47 -0.42
C GLU A 52 -3.22 -10.28 0.29
N ALA A 53 -3.16 -9.12 -0.33
CA ALA A 53 -2.64 -7.91 0.31
C ALA A 53 -3.58 -7.43 1.44
N LEU A 54 -4.89 -7.48 1.20
CA LEU A 54 -5.90 -7.16 2.22
C LEU A 54 -5.84 -8.15 3.39
N ASN A 55 -5.77 -9.45 3.11
CA ASN A 55 -5.66 -10.50 4.12
C ASN A 55 -4.38 -10.34 4.96
N PHE A 56 -3.26 -10.01 4.33
CA PHE A 56 -2.03 -9.70 5.05
C PHE A 56 -2.23 -8.50 6.00
N LEU A 57 -2.78 -7.38 5.52
CA LEU A 57 -3.02 -6.20 6.35
C LEU A 57 -4.02 -6.48 7.48
N ALA A 58 -5.04 -7.29 7.23
CA ALA A 58 -6.04 -7.69 8.23
C ALA A 58 -5.45 -8.56 9.34
N SER A 59 -4.44 -9.39 9.03
CA SER A 59 -3.76 -10.27 9.99
C SER A 59 -2.82 -9.56 10.95
N LEU A 60 -2.51 -8.27 10.71
CA LEU A 60 -1.55 -7.52 11.50
C LEU A 60 -2.20 -6.83 12.71
N ASP A 61 -1.39 -6.63 13.76
CA ASP A 61 -1.75 -5.76 14.86
C ASP A 61 -2.12 -4.34 14.38
N SER A 62 -3.07 -3.70 15.04
CA SER A 62 -3.60 -2.39 14.66
C SER A 62 -2.52 -1.30 14.55
N LYS A 63 -1.52 -1.31 15.43
CA LYS A 63 -0.42 -0.34 15.41
C LYS A 63 0.51 -0.56 14.22
N VAL A 64 0.79 -1.83 13.89
CA VAL A 64 1.58 -2.21 12.71
C VAL A 64 0.85 -1.82 11.43
N LYS A 65 -0.43 -2.18 11.33
CA LYS A 65 -1.31 -1.82 10.21
C LYS A 65 -1.34 -0.30 10.00
N SER A 66 -1.56 0.47 11.05
CA SER A 66 -1.56 1.94 10.98
C SER A 66 -0.22 2.50 10.49
N LYS A 67 0.91 1.94 10.94
CA LYS A 67 2.23 2.38 10.49
C LYS A 67 2.47 2.06 9.01
N ILE A 68 2.06 0.88 8.54
CA ILE A 68 2.16 0.50 7.12
C ILE A 68 1.30 1.43 6.27
N THR A 69 0.04 1.63 6.65
CA THR A 69 -0.90 2.51 5.94
C THR A 69 -0.38 3.95 5.88
N TYR A 70 0.19 4.45 6.97
CA TYR A 70 0.84 5.76 7.00
C TYR A 70 1.99 5.87 5.99
N ASN A 71 2.88 4.88 5.95
CA ASN A 71 4.02 4.87 5.03
C ASN A 71 3.58 4.78 3.57
N ILE A 72 2.54 3.99 3.27
CA ILE A 72 1.92 3.91 1.95
C ILE A 72 1.34 5.27 1.56
N GLY A 73 0.53 5.89 2.44
CA GLY A 73 -0.04 7.21 2.21
C GLY A 73 1.02 8.28 1.95
N LYS A 74 2.12 8.28 2.71
CA LYS A 74 3.25 9.16 2.46
C LYS A 74 3.87 8.94 1.07
N SER A 75 4.01 7.67 0.66
CA SER A 75 4.58 7.31 -0.65
C SER A 75 3.70 7.76 -1.82
N MET A 76 2.40 7.91 -1.62
CA MET A 76 1.47 8.40 -2.66
C MET A 76 1.76 9.85 -3.06
N TYR A 77 2.36 10.65 -2.18
CA TYR A 77 2.68 12.06 -2.46
C TYR A 77 4.18 12.30 -2.65
N TYR A 78 5.01 11.43 -2.13
CA TYR A 78 6.45 11.55 -2.21
C TYR A 78 7.11 10.17 -2.31
N ILE A 79 7.77 9.89 -3.43
CA ILE A 79 8.49 8.62 -3.63
C ILE A 79 9.81 8.67 -2.86
N ASP A 80 9.81 8.02 -1.71
CA ASP A 80 10.98 7.81 -0.87
C ASP A 80 11.47 6.36 -1.03
N LYS A 81 12.69 6.15 -1.51
CA LYS A 81 13.27 4.81 -1.73
C LYS A 81 13.36 3.96 -0.47
N GLU A 82 13.34 4.59 0.71
CA GLU A 82 13.29 3.87 1.98
C GLU A 82 11.90 3.32 2.28
N LEU A 83 10.86 3.93 1.74
CA LEU A 83 9.46 3.53 1.92
C LEU A 83 8.89 2.77 0.74
N PHE A 84 9.24 3.16 -0.49
CA PHE A 84 8.72 2.56 -1.72
C PHE A 84 9.83 2.43 -2.75
N LYS A 85 10.24 1.19 -3.04
CA LYS A 85 11.42 0.88 -3.86
C LYS A 85 11.12 -0.16 -4.92
N LYS A 86 11.61 0.06 -6.15
CA LYS A 86 11.64 -0.96 -7.20
C LYS A 86 12.70 -2.02 -6.87
N LEU A 87 12.35 -3.28 -7.04
CA LEU A 87 13.29 -4.40 -6.91
C LEU A 87 14.11 -4.59 -8.18
N GLU A 88 15.39 -4.87 -8.01
CA GLU A 88 16.33 -4.99 -9.12
C GLU A 88 15.94 -6.13 -10.08
N ASN A 89 16.06 -5.86 -11.39
CA ASN A 89 15.76 -6.80 -12.48
C ASN A 89 14.31 -7.34 -12.47
N THR A 90 13.36 -6.57 -11.98
CA THR A 90 11.94 -6.93 -11.94
C THR A 90 11.05 -5.73 -12.23
N GLU A 91 9.75 -5.96 -12.47
CA GLU A 91 8.74 -4.90 -12.49
C GLU A 91 8.01 -4.76 -11.13
N ILE A 92 8.51 -5.43 -10.12
CA ILE A 92 7.93 -5.42 -8.77
C ILE A 92 8.56 -4.31 -7.93
N TRP A 93 7.69 -3.65 -7.19
CA TRP A 93 8.01 -2.66 -6.17
C TRP A 93 7.67 -3.21 -4.80
N GLU A 94 8.29 -2.69 -3.75
CA GLU A 94 7.94 -3.02 -2.38
C GLU A 94 7.71 -1.75 -1.55
N PHE A 95 6.60 -1.71 -0.83
CA PHE A 95 6.42 -0.81 0.30
C PHE A 95 7.13 -1.39 1.51
N ARG A 96 7.94 -0.58 2.16
CA ARG A 96 8.83 -0.97 3.25
C ARG A 96 8.41 -0.30 4.55
N THR A 97 8.23 -1.08 5.60
CA THR A 97 7.93 -0.56 6.92
C THR A 97 8.75 -1.30 7.96
N LEU A 98 9.45 -0.56 8.79
CA LEU A 98 10.11 -1.07 9.99
C LEU A 98 9.30 -0.65 11.22
N TYR A 99 8.90 -1.63 12.03
CA TYR A 99 8.19 -1.40 13.28
C TYR A 99 8.64 -2.42 14.33
N ASN A 100 9.05 -1.96 15.52
CA ASN A 100 9.55 -2.82 16.61
C ASN A 100 10.60 -3.84 16.16
N LYS A 101 11.60 -3.40 15.40
CA LYS A 101 12.68 -4.26 14.83
C LYS A 101 12.20 -5.33 13.85
N GLN A 102 10.92 -5.35 13.52
CA GLN A 102 10.32 -6.23 12.51
C GLN A 102 10.17 -5.48 11.19
N SER A 103 10.63 -6.08 10.10
CA SER A 103 10.45 -5.55 8.74
C SER A 103 9.18 -6.09 8.13
N TYR A 104 8.36 -5.21 7.59
CA TYR A 104 7.16 -5.55 6.82
C TYR A 104 7.38 -5.12 5.38
N ARG A 105 7.00 -5.95 4.44
CA ARG A 105 7.06 -5.68 3.01
C ARG A 105 5.71 -5.97 2.40
N LEU A 106 5.19 -5.03 1.62
CA LEU A 106 4.01 -5.20 0.78
C LEU A 106 4.47 -5.07 -0.67
N PHE A 107 4.31 -6.14 -1.45
CA PHE A 107 4.72 -6.16 -2.86
C PHE A 107 3.66 -5.54 -3.73
N ALA A 108 4.09 -4.85 -4.77
CA ALA A 108 3.21 -4.14 -5.68
C ALA A 108 3.83 -4.03 -7.07
N PHE A 109 3.02 -3.67 -8.05
CA PHE A 109 3.46 -3.30 -9.39
C PHE A 109 2.64 -2.13 -9.91
N TRP A 110 3.16 -1.42 -10.89
CA TRP A 110 2.40 -0.38 -11.61
C TRP A 110 1.51 -1.03 -12.66
N ASP A 111 0.24 -0.64 -12.68
CA ASP A 111 -0.63 -0.94 -13.80
C ASP A 111 -0.24 -0.02 -14.97
N THR A 112 0.23 -0.62 -16.07
CA THR A 112 0.73 0.13 -17.23
C THR A 112 -0.40 0.69 -18.09
N ASP A 113 -1.61 0.17 -17.95
CA ASP A 113 -2.79 0.60 -18.70
C ASP A 113 -3.54 1.73 -17.97
N GLU A 114 -3.42 1.75 -16.64
CA GLU A 114 -4.01 2.76 -15.77
C GLU A 114 -2.93 3.72 -15.25
N ASN A 115 -2.89 4.90 -15.80
CA ASN A 115 -1.95 5.91 -15.33
C ASN A 115 -2.12 6.16 -13.83
N LYS A 116 -0.99 6.13 -13.10
CA LYS A 116 -0.95 6.38 -11.66
C LYS A 116 -1.59 5.30 -10.77
N LEU A 117 -1.85 4.07 -11.26
CA LEU A 117 -2.34 2.98 -10.42
C LEU A 117 -1.21 2.04 -10.01
N VAL A 118 -1.06 1.82 -8.71
CA VAL A 118 -0.18 0.80 -8.12
C VAL A 118 -1.05 -0.32 -7.54
N VAL A 119 -0.77 -1.55 -7.92
CA VAL A 119 -1.53 -2.73 -7.49
C VAL A 119 -0.70 -3.50 -6.46
N ALA A 120 -1.18 -3.55 -5.21
CA ALA A 120 -0.57 -4.34 -4.14
C ALA A 120 -0.99 -5.81 -4.22
N THR A 121 -0.03 -6.73 -4.27
CA THR A 121 -0.24 -8.16 -4.49
C THR A 121 -0.39 -8.96 -3.20
N HIS A 122 0.62 -8.93 -2.34
CA HIS A 122 0.67 -9.65 -1.06
C HIS A 122 1.71 -8.99 -0.14
N GLY A 123 1.74 -9.41 1.12
CA GLY A 123 2.70 -8.90 2.09
C GLY A 123 3.37 -9.99 2.90
N ILE A 124 4.51 -9.65 3.49
CA ILE A 124 5.24 -10.51 4.42
C ILE A 124 5.78 -9.71 5.61
N ALA A 125 5.92 -10.40 6.75
CA ALA A 125 6.70 -9.94 7.88
C ALA A 125 8.00 -10.74 7.96
N LYS A 126 9.16 -10.08 8.10
CA LYS A 126 10.45 -10.75 8.11
C LYS A 126 11.44 -10.14 9.09
N LYS A 127 12.37 -10.97 9.59
CA LYS A 127 13.46 -10.53 10.48
C LYS A 127 14.71 -10.07 9.71
N THR A 128 14.88 -10.52 8.47
CA THR A 128 16.08 -10.25 7.64
C THR A 128 15.86 -9.06 6.69
N GLN A 129 16.94 -8.39 6.29
CA GLN A 129 16.88 -7.26 5.36
C GLN A 129 16.57 -7.68 3.91
N LYS A 130 17.13 -8.82 3.46
CA LYS A 130 17.01 -9.27 2.08
C LYS A 130 15.62 -9.84 1.79
N THR A 131 15.01 -9.41 0.69
CA THR A 131 13.72 -9.92 0.23
C THR A 131 13.89 -11.32 -0.37
N PRO A 132 13.10 -12.34 0.06
CA PRO A 132 13.19 -13.68 -0.48
C PRO A 132 12.82 -13.72 -1.97
N LYS A 133 13.61 -14.43 -2.78
CA LYS A 133 13.36 -14.54 -4.22
C LYS A 133 11.98 -15.12 -4.53
N LYS A 134 11.53 -16.11 -3.78
CA LYS A 134 10.23 -16.74 -3.97
C LYS A 134 9.06 -15.76 -3.84
N GLU A 135 9.18 -14.75 -2.99
CA GLU A 135 8.12 -13.72 -2.84
C GLU A 135 8.11 -12.77 -4.04
N ILE A 136 9.29 -12.49 -4.60
CA ILE A 136 9.40 -11.71 -5.83
C ILE A 136 8.78 -12.48 -7.01
N GLU A 137 9.12 -13.76 -7.16
CA GLU A 137 8.56 -14.65 -8.19
C GLU A 137 7.03 -14.77 -8.07
N LYS A 138 6.53 -14.87 -6.84
CA LYS A 138 5.09 -14.87 -6.56
C LYS A 138 4.45 -13.56 -7.04
N ALA A 139 5.03 -12.41 -6.71
CA ALA A 139 4.50 -11.11 -7.13
C ALA A 139 4.50 -10.97 -8.66
N GLU A 140 5.54 -11.44 -9.35
CA GLU A 140 5.61 -11.46 -10.81
C GLU A 140 4.53 -12.38 -11.43
N THR A 141 4.25 -13.52 -10.82
CA THR A 141 3.18 -14.42 -11.26
C THR A 141 1.83 -13.75 -11.14
N ILE A 142 1.53 -13.17 -9.98
CA ILE A 142 0.28 -12.42 -9.75
C ILE A 142 0.14 -11.26 -10.74
N ARG A 143 1.23 -10.52 -11.01
CA ARG A 143 1.24 -9.44 -11.99
C ARG A 143 0.87 -9.95 -13.39
N LYS A 144 1.48 -11.06 -13.85
CA LYS A 144 1.17 -11.67 -15.15
C LYS A 144 -0.29 -12.10 -15.25
N GLU A 145 -0.82 -12.73 -14.20
CA GLU A 145 -2.22 -13.13 -14.13
C GLU A 145 -3.16 -11.93 -14.15
N TYR A 146 -2.84 -10.87 -13.43
CA TYR A 146 -3.60 -9.63 -13.44
C TYR A 146 -3.78 -9.07 -14.85
N PHE A 147 -2.69 -8.88 -15.61
CA PHE A 147 -2.76 -8.38 -16.98
C PHE A 147 -3.40 -9.35 -17.98
N LYS A 148 -3.33 -10.66 -17.72
CA LYS A 148 -3.99 -11.65 -18.56
C LYS A 148 -5.51 -11.62 -18.40
N ASN A 149 -6.00 -11.28 -17.22
CA ASN A 149 -7.42 -11.32 -16.85
C ASN A 149 -8.09 -9.94 -16.92
N LYS A 150 -7.35 -8.90 -17.28
CA LYS A 150 -7.82 -7.54 -17.47
C LYS A 150 -8.32 -7.35 -18.90
#